data_872fe976c429309437937fb5e121fedd
#
_entry.id   872fe976c429309437937fb5e121fedd
#
_cell.length_a   1.000
_cell.length_b   1.000
_cell.length_c   1.000
_cell.angle_alpha   90.00
_cell.angle_beta   90.00
_cell.angle_gamma   90.00
#
_symmetry.space_group_name_H-M   'P 1'
#
loop_
_entity.id
_entity.type
_entity.pdbx_description
1 polymer ?
#
loop_
_entity_poly.entity_id
_entity_poly.type
_entity_poly.pdbx_seq_one_letter_code
_entity_poly.pdbx_strand_id
1 'polypeptide(L)'
;MCFAQGNEAYYYKSSDCIFHMAKRGNVLTLIDEVDKIEVVLPFDKKSELQTLLMRFIAKKERQVWQKTIEQILGDEFKTGKYDQILGKPYLVYDIETTVADDIRSAKFIIAYAASPEPVAEGDTNMKYECVMIEDLKDFVDKMLAFDGYIVGFNQIWFDNPVSLWNAGYGEKEIEILNNKSIDLYVFFQNLTKKRIWLNKLSEALIGLEKTLESGTKAEVLWNEYQKDPQKNKKSLEELQKYCKNDVRMTAMVMLYFLHYKKIAIEGEIFEYSLEEFVQKSNHNWVQEPTQEHSLQNQSIFSL
;
A
#
# COMPACT_ATOMS: atom_id res chain seq x y z
N MET A 1 26.23 -14.38 -4.99
CA MET A 1 25.77 -15.06 -6.23
C MET A 1 26.89 -16.01 -6.68
N CYS A 2 26.75 -17.31 -6.48
CA CYS A 2 27.75 -18.30 -6.95
C CYS A 2 27.20 -18.96 -8.20
N PHE A 3 27.87 -18.77 -9.34
CA PHE A 3 27.57 -19.50 -10.57
C PHE A 3 28.57 -20.66 -10.69
N ALA A 4 28.09 -21.89 -10.67
CA ALA A 4 28.85 -23.03 -11.03
C ALA A 4 28.63 -23.33 -12.53
N GLN A 5 29.67 -23.29 -13.31
CA GLN A 5 29.64 -23.58 -14.75
C GLN A 5 29.89 -25.07 -14.95
N GLY A 6 28.86 -25.81 -15.32
CA GLY A 6 28.97 -27.17 -15.82
C GLY A 6 28.15 -27.28 -17.09
N ASN A 7 28.70 -27.82 -18.14
CA ASN A 7 28.13 -28.11 -19.46
C ASN A 7 26.78 -27.44 -19.77
N GLU A 8 26.81 -26.12 -20.05
CA GLU A 8 25.64 -25.30 -20.47
C GLU A 8 24.50 -25.13 -19.43
N ALA A 9 24.71 -25.47 -18.18
CA ALA A 9 23.73 -25.21 -17.11
C ALA A 9 24.30 -24.28 -16.03
N TYR A 10 23.51 -23.34 -15.58
CA TYR A 10 23.84 -22.41 -14.50
C TYR A 10 22.84 -22.60 -13.36
N TYR A 11 23.36 -22.65 -12.14
CA TYR A 11 22.54 -22.81 -10.94
C TYR A 11 22.62 -21.55 -10.09
N TYR A 12 21.46 -21.07 -9.69
CA TYR A 12 21.33 -20.08 -8.65
C TYR A 12 20.60 -20.72 -7.46
N LYS A 13 21.21 -20.62 -6.29
CA LYS A 13 20.60 -21.10 -5.05
C LYS A 13 20.57 -19.97 -4.03
N SER A 14 19.39 -19.63 -3.55
CA SER A 14 19.18 -18.86 -2.32
C SER A 14 18.57 -19.76 -1.26
N SER A 15 18.34 -19.25 -0.04
CA SER A 15 17.66 -19.99 1.03
C SER A 15 16.27 -20.49 0.59
N ASP A 16 15.62 -19.78 -0.32
CA ASP A 16 14.18 -19.94 -0.61
C ASP A 16 13.88 -20.30 -2.07
N CYS A 17 14.88 -20.35 -2.94
CA CYS A 17 14.67 -20.75 -4.33
C CYS A 17 15.90 -21.39 -4.97
N ILE A 18 15.67 -22.37 -5.83
CA ILE A 18 16.68 -23.03 -6.65
C ILE A 18 16.30 -22.80 -8.10
N PHE A 19 17.11 -22.01 -8.82
CA PHE A 19 16.93 -21.80 -10.24
C PHE A 19 17.92 -22.66 -11.02
N HIS A 20 17.39 -23.39 -11.97
CA HIS A 20 18.15 -24.09 -12.98
C HIS A 20 18.02 -23.36 -14.31
N MET A 21 19.14 -22.99 -14.89
CA MET A 21 19.21 -22.32 -16.17
C MET A 21 19.88 -23.25 -17.18
N ALA A 22 19.12 -23.72 -18.14
CA ALA A 22 19.61 -24.59 -19.20
C ALA A 22 19.59 -23.84 -20.53
N LYS A 23 20.74 -23.90 -21.28
CA LYS A 23 20.82 -23.37 -22.62
C LYS A 23 20.70 -24.49 -23.63
N ARG A 24 19.75 -24.36 -24.57
CA ARG A 24 19.66 -25.25 -25.74
C ARG A 24 19.64 -24.41 -27.02
N GLY A 25 20.76 -24.41 -27.78
CA GLY A 25 20.89 -23.55 -28.95
C GLY A 25 20.80 -22.07 -28.61
N ASN A 26 19.86 -21.35 -29.22
CA ASN A 26 19.59 -19.93 -28.95
C ASN A 26 18.46 -19.70 -27.91
N VAL A 27 18.10 -20.72 -27.16
CA VAL A 27 17.04 -20.66 -26.18
C VAL A 27 17.62 -20.89 -24.78
N LEU A 28 17.27 -20.04 -23.88
CA LEU A 28 17.55 -20.16 -22.46
C LEU A 28 16.28 -20.51 -21.73
N THR A 29 16.30 -21.58 -20.96
CA THR A 29 15.18 -22.00 -20.11
C THR A 29 15.56 -21.76 -18.65
N LEU A 30 14.74 -21.02 -17.94
CA LEU A 30 14.77 -20.82 -16.50
C LEU A 30 13.73 -21.72 -15.86
N ILE A 31 14.16 -22.62 -15.00
CA ILE A 31 13.29 -23.54 -14.27
C ILE A 31 13.40 -23.20 -12.79
N ASP A 32 12.28 -22.90 -12.17
CA ASP A 32 12.18 -22.92 -10.72
C ASP A 32 11.86 -24.34 -10.26
N GLU A 33 12.80 -24.97 -9.60
CA GLU A 33 12.67 -26.35 -9.14
C GLU A 33 11.64 -26.53 -8.02
N VAL A 34 11.37 -25.46 -7.28
CA VAL A 34 10.38 -25.47 -6.16
C VAL A 34 8.97 -25.39 -6.72
N ASP A 35 8.68 -24.36 -7.54
CA ASP A 35 7.31 -24.12 -8.04
C ASP A 35 7.07 -24.73 -9.44
N LYS A 36 8.08 -25.38 -10.02
CA LYS A 36 8.01 -25.98 -11.38
C LYS A 36 7.62 -24.98 -12.48
N ILE A 37 8.01 -23.72 -12.31
CA ILE A 37 7.77 -22.66 -13.31
C ILE A 37 8.91 -22.69 -14.32
N GLU A 38 8.57 -22.79 -15.60
CA GLU A 38 9.49 -22.73 -16.71
C GLU A 38 9.31 -21.44 -17.50
N VAL A 39 10.40 -20.70 -17.72
CA VAL A 39 10.41 -19.49 -18.56
C VAL A 39 11.43 -19.69 -19.68
N VAL A 40 10.98 -19.59 -20.92
CA VAL A 40 11.79 -19.77 -22.13
C VAL A 40 12.13 -18.42 -22.75
N LEU A 41 13.42 -18.16 -23.01
CA LEU A 41 13.91 -16.86 -23.45
C LEU A 41 14.90 -17.01 -24.63
N PRO A 42 14.88 -16.09 -25.64
CA PRO A 42 15.93 -16.02 -26.66
C PRO A 42 17.26 -15.60 -26.04
N PHE A 43 18.36 -16.28 -26.41
CA PHE A 43 19.69 -16.07 -25.83
C PHE A 43 20.47 -14.86 -26.38
N ASP A 44 20.07 -14.32 -27.51
CA ASP A 44 20.76 -13.24 -28.22
C ASP A 44 20.62 -11.86 -27.51
N LYS A 45 19.84 -11.78 -26.46
CA LYS A 45 19.51 -10.54 -25.77
C LYS A 45 19.95 -10.56 -24.29
N LYS A 46 21.26 -10.51 -24.07
CA LYS A 46 21.86 -10.59 -22.73
C LYS A 46 21.36 -9.53 -21.74
N SER A 47 21.03 -8.33 -22.22
CA SER A 47 20.45 -7.25 -21.39
C SER A 47 19.00 -7.53 -21.00
N GLU A 48 18.21 -8.14 -21.90
CA GLU A 48 16.85 -8.56 -21.61
C GLU A 48 16.82 -9.74 -20.64
N LEU A 49 17.80 -10.64 -20.72
CA LEU A 49 17.96 -11.76 -19.80
C LEU A 49 18.11 -11.26 -18.35
N GLN A 50 19.00 -10.29 -18.12
CA GLN A 50 19.20 -9.73 -16.79
C GLN A 50 17.93 -9.08 -16.25
N THR A 51 17.22 -8.33 -17.09
CA THR A 51 15.93 -7.70 -16.73
C THR A 51 14.88 -8.75 -16.42
N LEU A 52 14.79 -9.83 -17.19
CA LEU A 52 13.83 -10.91 -16.99
C LEU A 52 14.15 -11.72 -15.73
N LEU A 53 15.43 -12.00 -15.47
CA LEU A 53 15.86 -12.66 -14.24
C LEU A 53 15.51 -11.82 -13.01
N MET A 54 15.74 -10.51 -13.05
CA MET A 54 15.36 -9.60 -11.96
C MET A 54 13.83 -9.55 -11.75
N ARG A 55 13.06 -9.53 -12.83
CA ARG A 55 11.58 -9.61 -12.75
C ARG A 55 11.11 -10.94 -12.16
N PHE A 56 11.77 -12.03 -12.49
CA PHE A 56 11.44 -13.35 -11.97
C PHE A 56 11.78 -13.47 -10.48
N ILE A 57 12.96 -12.99 -10.07
CA ILE A 57 13.37 -12.91 -8.65
C ILE A 57 12.37 -12.04 -7.87
N ALA A 58 12.02 -10.86 -8.39
CA ALA A 58 11.05 -9.97 -7.75
C ALA A 58 9.64 -10.60 -7.65
N LYS A 59 9.24 -11.41 -8.66
CA LYS A 59 7.98 -12.16 -8.59
C LYS A 59 8.02 -13.23 -7.49
N LYS A 60 9.16 -13.91 -7.31
CA LYS A 60 9.35 -14.90 -6.26
C LYS A 60 9.41 -14.27 -4.87
N GLU A 61 10.15 -13.20 -4.70
CA GLU A 61 10.16 -12.44 -3.44
C GLU A 61 8.74 -12.00 -3.07
N ARG A 62 7.92 -11.57 -4.05
CA ARG A 62 6.50 -11.25 -3.84
C ARG A 62 5.68 -12.46 -3.38
N GLN A 63 5.87 -13.64 -3.99
CA GLN A 63 5.15 -14.86 -3.60
C GLN A 63 5.53 -15.31 -2.18
N VAL A 64 6.82 -15.24 -1.84
CA VAL A 64 7.30 -15.54 -0.48
C VAL A 64 6.72 -14.54 0.50
N TRP A 65 6.69 -13.25 0.15
CA TRP A 65 6.10 -12.21 0.98
C TRP A 65 4.59 -12.36 1.15
N GLN A 66 3.85 -12.70 0.08
CA GLN A 66 2.43 -13.03 0.18
C GLN A 66 2.18 -14.17 1.15
N LYS A 67 2.93 -15.28 1.02
CA LYS A 67 2.81 -16.40 1.96
C LYS A 67 3.18 -15.99 3.39
N THR A 68 4.23 -15.17 3.55
CA THR A 68 4.65 -14.65 4.86
C THR A 68 3.56 -13.74 5.45
N ILE A 69 2.99 -12.85 4.63
CA ILE A 69 1.86 -12.01 5.03
C ILE A 69 0.62 -12.86 5.35
N GLU A 70 0.28 -13.83 4.52
CA GLU A 70 -0.84 -14.74 4.77
C GLU A 70 -0.62 -15.55 6.06
N GLN A 71 0.60 -15.96 6.35
CA GLN A 71 0.95 -16.62 7.61
C GLN A 71 0.93 -15.67 8.81
N ILE A 72 1.41 -14.44 8.62
CA ILE A 72 1.38 -13.39 9.65
C ILE A 72 -0.05 -12.91 9.88
N LEU A 73 -0.84 -12.84 8.80
CA LEU A 73 -2.14 -12.19 8.81
C LEU A 73 -3.29 -13.18 8.96
N GLY A 74 -3.15 -14.46 8.57
CA GLY A 74 -4.25 -15.42 8.57
C GLY A 74 -5.57 -14.78 8.14
N ASP A 75 -6.71 -15.31 8.56
CA ASP A 75 -8.01 -14.61 8.45
C ASP A 75 -8.11 -13.42 9.43
N GLU A 76 -7.26 -13.39 10.46
CA GLU A 76 -7.08 -12.32 11.43
C GLU A 76 -5.66 -11.78 11.32
N PHE A 77 -5.55 -10.50 11.01
CA PHE A 77 -4.32 -9.78 10.72
C PHE A 77 -3.38 -9.75 11.94
N LYS A 78 -2.35 -10.59 11.95
CA LYS A 78 -1.33 -10.60 13.01
C LYS A 78 -0.16 -9.71 12.63
N THR A 79 0.10 -8.67 13.39
CA THR A 79 1.20 -7.74 13.13
C THR A 79 2.52 -8.22 13.74
N GLY A 80 2.47 -9.08 14.76
CA GLY A 80 3.64 -9.59 15.45
C GLY A 80 4.59 -8.48 15.89
N LYS A 81 5.86 -8.56 15.47
CA LYS A 81 6.89 -7.54 15.77
C LYS A 81 6.67 -6.17 15.08
N TYR A 82 5.64 -6.01 14.26
CA TYR A 82 5.31 -4.78 13.54
C TYR A 82 4.08 -4.08 14.14
N ASP A 83 3.81 -4.26 15.42
CA ASP A 83 2.75 -3.56 16.17
C ASP A 83 3.09 -2.10 16.48
N GLN A 84 4.36 -1.73 16.28
CA GLN A 84 4.87 -0.38 16.50
C GLN A 84 5.83 0.05 15.38
N ILE A 85 5.93 1.36 15.15
CA ILE A 85 6.92 2.00 14.29
C ILE A 85 7.81 2.88 15.16
N LEU A 86 9.12 2.56 15.23
CA LEU A 86 10.07 3.25 16.09
C LEU A 86 9.58 3.40 17.56
N GLY A 87 8.94 2.36 18.09
CA GLY A 87 8.45 2.33 19.47
C GLY A 87 7.14 3.10 19.70
N LYS A 88 6.50 3.61 18.66
CA LYS A 88 5.19 4.28 18.73
C LYS A 88 4.09 3.43 18.10
N PRO A 89 2.89 3.40 18.69
CA PRO A 89 1.73 2.77 18.07
C PRO A 89 1.37 3.46 16.76
N TYR A 90 0.58 2.81 15.93
CA TYR A 90 0.08 3.39 14.69
C TYR A 90 -1.39 3.03 14.44
N LEU A 91 -2.04 3.88 13.65
CA LEU A 91 -3.38 3.71 13.12
C LEU A 91 -3.29 3.88 11.60
N VAL A 92 -3.75 2.88 10.85
CA VAL A 92 -3.87 2.96 9.39
C VAL A 92 -5.30 3.35 9.06
N TYR A 93 -5.53 4.34 8.18
CA TYR A 93 -6.87 4.67 7.76
C TYR A 93 -6.93 5.12 6.30
N ASP A 94 -8.15 5.07 5.76
CA ASP A 94 -8.49 5.50 4.40
C ASP A 94 -9.96 5.95 4.40
N ILE A 95 -10.33 6.86 3.50
CA ILE A 95 -11.68 7.39 3.38
C ILE A 95 -12.25 7.22 1.98
N GLU A 96 -13.58 7.18 1.91
CA GLU A 96 -14.32 7.36 0.67
C GLU A 96 -15.11 8.66 0.71
N THR A 97 -15.17 9.34 -0.44
CA THR A 97 -15.80 10.65 -0.55
C THR A 97 -16.70 10.74 -1.79
N THR A 98 -17.50 11.78 -1.86
CA THR A 98 -18.11 12.18 -3.13
C THR A 98 -17.05 12.71 -4.09
N VAL A 99 -17.29 12.54 -5.40
CA VAL A 99 -16.48 13.20 -6.43
C VAL A 99 -16.70 14.71 -6.36
N ALA A 100 -15.62 15.47 -6.40
CA ALA A 100 -15.65 16.93 -6.31
C ALA A 100 -14.55 17.56 -7.16
N ASP A 101 -14.84 18.72 -7.77
CA ASP A 101 -13.84 19.48 -8.55
C ASP A 101 -12.80 20.15 -7.64
N ASP A 102 -13.17 20.46 -6.39
CA ASP A 102 -12.32 21.01 -5.36
C ASP A 102 -12.37 20.11 -4.12
N ILE A 103 -11.23 19.74 -3.60
CA ILE A 103 -11.07 18.90 -2.41
C ILE A 103 -11.86 19.44 -1.20
N ARG A 104 -12.01 20.76 -1.07
CA ARG A 104 -12.82 21.38 0.00
C ARG A 104 -14.31 21.12 -0.15
N SER A 105 -14.78 20.80 -1.34
CA SER A 105 -16.17 20.46 -1.61
C SER A 105 -16.46 18.97 -1.52
N ALA A 106 -15.42 18.13 -1.43
CA ALA A 106 -15.57 16.71 -1.23
C ALA A 106 -16.28 16.39 0.09
N LYS A 107 -17.33 15.58 0.01
CA LYS A 107 -18.09 15.16 1.18
C LYS A 107 -17.61 13.80 1.64
N PHE A 108 -17.33 13.69 2.92
CA PHE A 108 -17.01 12.43 3.56
C PHE A 108 -18.21 11.47 3.45
N ILE A 109 -17.96 10.24 3.11
CA ILE A 109 -18.95 9.16 3.04
C ILE A 109 -18.70 8.17 4.18
N ILE A 110 -17.51 7.56 4.20
CA ILE A 110 -17.14 6.50 5.12
C ILE A 110 -15.61 6.49 5.27
N ALA A 111 -15.14 6.04 6.43
CA ALA A 111 -13.77 5.63 6.62
C ALA A 111 -13.69 4.23 7.19
N TYR A 112 -12.56 3.58 6.96
CA TYR A 112 -12.09 2.47 7.77
C TYR A 112 -10.77 2.86 8.42
N ALA A 113 -10.61 2.40 9.66
CA ALA A 113 -9.36 2.49 10.38
C ALA A 113 -8.95 1.11 10.87
N ALA A 114 -7.64 0.88 10.98
CA ALA A 114 -7.09 -0.36 11.48
C ALA A 114 -5.89 -0.09 12.37
N SER A 115 -5.86 -0.72 13.54
CA SER A 115 -4.75 -0.61 14.49
C SER A 115 -4.38 -1.97 15.06
N PRO A 116 -3.09 -2.19 15.41
CA PRO A 116 -2.69 -3.37 16.18
C PRO A 116 -3.38 -3.37 17.54
N GLU A 117 -4.03 -4.48 17.89
CA GLU A 117 -4.65 -4.67 19.21
C GLU A 117 -4.09 -5.96 19.83
N PRO A 118 -3.54 -5.90 21.05
CA PRO A 118 -3.10 -7.09 21.77
C PRO A 118 -4.27 -8.06 21.98
N VAL A 119 -4.05 -9.34 21.69
CA VAL A 119 -4.95 -10.42 22.01
C VAL A 119 -4.35 -11.32 23.08
N ALA A 120 -5.14 -12.26 23.60
CA ALA A 120 -4.63 -13.21 24.59
C ALA A 120 -3.39 -13.98 24.06
N GLU A 121 -2.46 -14.32 24.94
CA GLU A 121 -1.26 -15.11 24.64
C GLU A 121 -0.10 -14.38 23.92
N GLY A 122 -0.08 -13.04 23.92
CA GLY A 122 1.04 -12.27 23.37
C GLY A 122 1.02 -12.09 21.86
N ASP A 123 -0.04 -12.51 21.20
CA ASP A 123 -0.32 -12.18 19.81
C ASP A 123 -0.93 -10.77 19.68
N THR A 124 -0.76 -10.14 18.53
CA THR A 124 -1.35 -8.85 18.19
C THR A 124 -2.11 -8.98 16.86
N ASN A 125 -3.39 -8.69 16.88
CA ASN A 125 -4.23 -8.70 15.68
C ASN A 125 -4.51 -7.28 15.19
N MET A 126 -4.81 -7.13 13.90
CA MET A 126 -5.28 -5.87 13.35
C MET A 126 -6.80 -5.76 13.56
N LYS A 127 -7.21 -4.79 14.36
CA LYS A 127 -8.63 -4.46 14.58
C LYS A 127 -9.07 -3.41 13.59
N TYR A 128 -10.21 -3.65 12.96
CA TYR A 128 -10.83 -2.72 12.02
C TYR A 128 -12.01 -2.01 12.65
N GLU A 129 -12.10 -0.69 12.46
CA GLU A 129 -13.22 0.17 12.85
C GLU A 129 -13.79 0.81 11.57
N CYS A 130 -15.13 0.74 11.41
CA CYS A 130 -15.84 1.45 10.37
C CYS A 130 -16.37 2.77 10.95
N VAL A 131 -16.14 3.86 10.25
CA VAL A 131 -16.53 5.22 10.67
C VAL A 131 -17.52 5.79 9.67
N MET A 132 -18.74 6.01 10.09
CA MET A 132 -19.77 6.70 9.31
C MET A 132 -19.74 8.20 9.58
N ILE A 133 -20.46 8.99 8.78
CA ILE A 133 -20.44 10.46 8.88
C ILE A 133 -20.86 10.97 10.27
N GLU A 134 -21.78 10.30 10.92
CA GLU A 134 -22.25 10.64 12.28
C GLU A 134 -21.16 10.49 13.34
N ASP A 135 -20.20 9.58 13.14
CA ASP A 135 -19.11 9.27 14.07
C ASP A 135 -17.81 10.00 13.70
N LEU A 136 -17.79 10.70 12.55
CA LEU A 136 -16.57 11.29 11.99
C LEU A 136 -15.88 12.23 12.96
N LYS A 137 -16.66 13.09 13.65
CA LYS A 137 -16.08 14.07 14.58
C LYS A 137 -15.33 13.38 15.72
N ASP A 138 -15.95 12.39 16.35
CA ASP A 138 -15.36 11.63 17.45
C ASP A 138 -14.13 10.85 16.98
N PHE A 139 -14.14 10.34 15.76
CA PHE A 139 -13.00 9.67 15.15
C PHE A 139 -11.83 10.64 14.91
N VAL A 140 -12.10 11.82 14.37
CA VAL A 140 -11.08 12.86 14.17
C VAL A 140 -10.51 13.32 15.51
N ASP A 141 -11.33 13.51 16.55
CA ASP A 141 -10.88 13.84 17.90
C ASP A 141 -9.94 12.77 18.45
N LYS A 142 -10.26 11.49 18.26
CA LYS A 142 -9.37 10.36 18.62
C LYS A 142 -8.06 10.42 17.85
N MET A 143 -8.09 10.65 16.54
CA MET A 143 -6.88 10.78 15.73
C MET A 143 -6.00 11.95 16.16
N LEU A 144 -6.58 13.12 16.46
CA LEU A 144 -5.84 14.28 16.96
C LEU A 144 -5.18 14.01 18.31
N ALA A 145 -5.86 13.29 19.21
CA ALA A 145 -5.36 12.93 20.54
C ALA A 145 -4.40 11.72 20.54
N PHE A 146 -4.34 10.94 19.45
CA PHE A 146 -3.56 9.71 19.39
C PHE A 146 -2.05 9.99 19.49
N ASP A 147 -1.39 9.38 20.48
CA ASP A 147 0.08 9.48 20.67
C ASP A 147 0.80 8.39 19.86
N GLY A 148 0.72 8.50 18.55
CA GLY A 148 1.31 7.55 17.62
C GLY A 148 1.31 8.09 16.21
N TYR A 149 1.58 7.22 15.25
CA TYR A 149 1.57 7.58 13.83
C TYR A 149 0.20 7.30 13.19
N ILE A 150 -0.25 8.23 12.36
CA ILE A 150 -1.41 8.03 11.48
C ILE A 150 -0.87 7.64 10.11
N VAL A 151 -1.22 6.48 9.61
CA VAL A 151 -0.68 5.91 8.37
C VAL A 151 -1.76 5.89 7.29
N GLY A 152 -1.39 6.27 6.08
CA GLY A 152 -2.27 6.21 4.92
C GLY A 152 -1.50 6.30 3.61
N PHE A 153 -2.23 6.43 2.53
CA PHE A 153 -1.66 6.58 1.19
C PHE A 153 -2.22 7.85 0.53
N ASN A 154 -1.38 8.85 0.32
CA ASN A 154 -1.75 10.20 -0.13
C ASN A 154 -2.65 10.98 0.85
N GLN A 155 -2.66 10.55 2.10
CA GLN A 155 -3.55 11.07 3.14
C GLN A 155 -3.27 12.52 3.52
N ILE A 156 -2.01 12.96 3.47
CA ILE A 156 -1.60 14.33 3.81
C ILE A 156 -2.30 15.35 2.91
N TRP A 157 -2.49 14.98 1.64
CA TRP A 157 -3.08 15.87 0.65
C TRP A 157 -4.57 15.67 0.45
N PHE A 158 -5.13 14.55 0.89
CA PHE A 158 -6.52 14.21 0.64
C PHE A 158 -7.29 13.82 1.91
N ASP A 159 -6.99 12.67 2.50
CA ASP A 159 -7.79 12.10 3.58
C ASP A 159 -7.83 12.97 4.82
N ASN A 160 -6.67 13.48 5.26
CA ASN A 160 -6.57 14.35 6.43
C ASN A 160 -7.37 15.65 6.25
N PRO A 161 -7.14 16.46 5.17
CA PRO A 161 -7.91 17.67 4.96
C PRO A 161 -9.42 17.41 4.86
N VAL A 162 -9.85 16.43 4.06
CA VAL A 162 -11.26 16.14 3.85
C VAL A 162 -11.94 15.70 5.15
N SER A 163 -11.31 14.79 5.90
CA SER A 163 -11.86 14.34 7.18
C SER A 163 -12.02 15.49 8.17
N LEU A 164 -10.98 16.32 8.31
CA LEU A 164 -10.98 17.43 9.26
C LEU A 164 -11.99 18.53 8.88
N TRP A 165 -12.06 18.93 7.62
CA TRP A 165 -13.04 19.93 7.18
C TRP A 165 -14.49 19.41 7.35
N ASN A 166 -14.76 18.14 7.01
CA ASN A 166 -16.09 17.56 7.22
C ASN A 166 -16.44 17.39 8.70
N ALA A 167 -15.45 17.25 9.58
CA ALA A 167 -15.62 17.24 11.03
C ALA A 167 -15.70 18.65 11.67
N GLY A 168 -15.57 19.72 10.85
CA GLY A 168 -15.67 21.12 11.32
C GLY A 168 -14.37 21.71 11.85
N TYR A 169 -13.23 21.12 11.53
CA TYR A 169 -11.88 21.59 11.88
C TYR A 169 -11.27 22.47 10.78
N GLY A 170 -10.15 23.13 11.11
CA GLY A 170 -9.43 24.03 10.21
C GLY A 170 -8.00 23.59 9.92
N GLU A 171 -7.26 24.50 9.30
CA GLU A 171 -5.88 24.24 8.83
C GLU A 171 -4.92 23.89 9.98
N LYS A 172 -5.15 24.42 11.18
CA LYS A 172 -4.31 24.14 12.35
C LYS A 172 -4.36 22.67 12.75
N GLU A 173 -5.55 22.08 12.76
CA GLU A 173 -5.75 20.68 13.10
C GLU A 173 -5.25 19.76 11.97
N ILE A 174 -5.37 20.19 10.72
CA ILE A 174 -4.76 19.52 9.56
C ILE A 174 -3.24 19.44 9.73
N GLU A 175 -2.60 20.55 10.08
CA GLU A 175 -1.16 20.57 10.34
C GLU A 175 -0.76 19.63 11.49
N ILE A 176 -1.50 19.65 12.60
CA ILE A 176 -1.28 18.74 13.74
C ILE A 176 -1.35 17.27 13.30
N LEU A 177 -2.35 16.91 12.50
CA LEU A 177 -2.52 15.55 12.02
C LEU A 177 -1.42 15.17 11.02
N ASN A 178 -1.11 16.06 10.07
CA ASN A 178 -0.05 15.86 9.08
C ASN A 178 1.32 15.66 9.73
N ASN A 179 1.63 16.37 10.82
CA ASN A 179 2.92 16.27 11.51
C ASN A 179 3.19 14.89 12.14
N LYS A 180 2.17 14.09 12.39
CA LYS A 180 2.28 12.71 12.87
C LYS A 180 1.87 11.66 11.83
N SER A 181 1.66 12.09 10.58
CA SER A 181 1.30 11.18 9.50
C SER A 181 2.53 10.51 8.90
N ILE A 182 2.37 9.23 8.58
CA ILE A 182 3.23 8.44 7.70
C ILE A 182 2.45 8.22 6.41
N ASP A 183 2.77 9.01 5.40
CA ASP A 183 2.14 8.90 4.07
C ASP A 183 3.01 8.05 3.15
N LEU A 184 2.50 6.88 2.77
CA LEU A 184 3.26 5.91 1.97
C LEU A 184 3.50 6.41 0.53
N TYR A 185 2.61 7.25 -0.01
CA TYR A 185 2.82 7.89 -1.31
C TYR A 185 3.96 8.92 -1.24
N VAL A 186 3.93 9.78 -0.22
CA VAL A 186 4.98 10.79 0.03
C VAL A 186 6.33 10.11 0.25
N PHE A 187 6.36 9.06 1.07
CA PHE A 187 7.56 8.25 1.27
C PHE A 187 8.11 7.71 -0.04
N PHE A 188 7.28 7.04 -0.82
CA PHE A 188 7.67 6.45 -2.08
C PHE A 188 8.21 7.50 -3.06
N GLN A 189 7.50 8.62 -3.19
CA GLN A 189 7.91 9.73 -4.06
C GLN A 189 9.23 10.38 -3.60
N ASN A 190 9.41 10.60 -2.29
CA ASN A 190 10.64 11.16 -1.74
C ASN A 190 11.84 10.24 -1.91
N LEU A 191 11.63 8.92 -1.79
CA LEU A 191 12.69 7.94 -1.94
C LEU A 191 13.07 7.72 -3.41
N THR A 192 12.09 7.55 -4.30
CA THR A 192 12.34 7.10 -5.69
C THR A 192 12.27 8.22 -6.72
N LYS A 193 11.74 9.40 -6.36
CA LYS A 193 11.38 10.51 -7.26
C LYS A 193 10.32 10.14 -8.32
N LYS A 194 9.60 9.05 -8.12
CA LYS A 194 8.58 8.53 -9.02
C LYS A 194 7.19 8.64 -8.37
N ARG A 195 6.16 8.75 -9.19
CA ARG A 195 4.76 8.71 -8.74
C ARG A 195 4.20 7.31 -8.98
N ILE A 196 3.39 6.84 -8.07
CA ILE A 196 2.73 5.53 -8.18
C ILE A 196 1.38 5.59 -7.44
N TRP A 197 0.43 4.82 -7.90
CA TRP A 197 -0.86 4.64 -7.24
C TRP A 197 -0.82 3.44 -6.29
N LEU A 198 -1.64 3.46 -5.24
CA LEU A 198 -1.71 2.37 -4.26
C LEU A 198 -1.90 1.00 -4.92
N ASN A 199 -2.81 0.89 -5.90
CA ASN A 199 -3.05 -0.36 -6.62
C ASN A 199 -1.80 -0.85 -7.38
N LYS A 200 -1.07 0.05 -8.03
CA LYS A 200 0.17 -0.30 -8.74
C LYS A 200 1.31 -0.62 -7.78
N LEU A 201 1.39 0.11 -6.68
CA LEU A 201 2.38 -0.17 -5.64
C LEU A 201 2.12 -1.51 -4.96
N SER A 202 0.87 -1.78 -4.58
CA SER A 202 0.47 -3.06 -3.97
C SER A 202 0.64 -4.24 -4.94
N GLU A 203 0.26 -4.08 -6.21
CA GLU A 203 0.50 -5.08 -7.26
C GLU A 203 2.01 -5.35 -7.42
N ALA A 204 2.82 -4.28 -7.48
CA ALA A 204 4.27 -4.39 -7.68
C ALA A 204 4.99 -5.03 -6.48
N LEU A 205 4.64 -4.69 -5.24
CA LEU A 205 5.35 -5.12 -4.04
C LEU A 205 4.79 -6.42 -3.44
N ILE A 206 3.47 -6.58 -3.42
CA ILE A 206 2.79 -7.65 -2.69
C ILE A 206 1.84 -8.48 -3.55
N GLY A 207 1.67 -8.13 -4.84
CA GLY A 207 0.83 -8.87 -5.78
C GLY A 207 -0.67 -8.76 -5.51
N LEU A 208 -1.12 -7.75 -4.76
CA LEU A 208 -2.54 -7.48 -4.54
C LEU A 208 -3.04 -6.45 -5.53
N GLU A 209 -4.19 -6.76 -6.15
CA GLU A 209 -4.90 -5.85 -7.04
C GLU A 209 -6.13 -5.27 -6.32
N LYS A 210 -6.50 -4.04 -6.69
CA LYS A 210 -7.78 -3.46 -6.24
C LYS A 210 -8.95 -4.30 -6.74
N THR A 211 -9.92 -4.49 -5.87
CA THR A 211 -11.16 -5.21 -6.20
C THR A 211 -12.13 -4.40 -7.06
N LEU A 212 -11.92 -3.08 -7.16
CA LEU A 212 -12.76 -2.17 -7.93
C LEU A 212 -11.92 -1.19 -8.77
N GLU A 213 -12.38 -0.87 -9.97
CA GLU A 213 -11.61 -0.14 -10.99
C GLU A 213 -11.57 1.39 -10.82
N SER A 214 -12.43 2.02 -10.00
CA SER A 214 -12.43 3.48 -9.85
C SER A 214 -13.04 3.99 -8.54
N GLY A 215 -12.53 5.13 -8.02
CA GLY A 215 -13.07 5.83 -6.84
C GLY A 215 -14.49 6.39 -7.04
N THR A 216 -14.95 6.58 -8.29
CA THR A 216 -16.34 6.97 -8.60
C THR A 216 -17.36 5.93 -8.15
N LYS A 217 -16.96 4.67 -7.98
CA LYS A 217 -17.86 3.60 -7.54
C LYS A 217 -18.31 3.76 -6.09
N ALA A 218 -17.49 4.33 -5.23
CA ALA A 218 -17.86 4.60 -3.84
C ALA A 218 -19.08 5.54 -3.75
N GLU A 219 -19.06 6.64 -4.50
CA GLU A 219 -20.20 7.57 -4.55
C GLU A 219 -21.43 6.92 -5.17
N VAL A 220 -21.30 6.10 -6.21
CA VAL A 220 -22.43 5.38 -6.80
C VAL A 220 -23.08 4.45 -5.79
N LEU A 221 -22.31 3.64 -5.07
CA LEU A 221 -22.78 2.72 -4.03
C LEU A 221 -23.46 3.49 -2.87
N TRP A 222 -22.86 4.60 -2.48
CA TRP A 222 -23.44 5.46 -1.45
C TRP A 222 -24.77 6.06 -1.88
N ASN A 223 -24.84 6.61 -3.09
CA ASN A 223 -26.07 7.18 -3.63
C ASN A 223 -27.18 6.13 -3.81
N GLU A 224 -26.84 4.89 -4.16
CA GLU A 224 -27.79 3.78 -4.20
C GLU A 224 -28.32 3.46 -2.80
N TYR A 225 -27.41 3.33 -1.80
CA TYR A 225 -27.81 3.10 -0.41
C TYR A 225 -28.75 4.20 0.10
N GLN A 226 -28.43 5.47 -0.13
CA GLN A 226 -29.22 6.61 0.33
C GLN A 226 -30.65 6.66 -0.26
N LYS A 227 -30.89 6.11 -1.45
CA LYS A 227 -32.24 6.07 -2.06
C LYS A 227 -33.23 5.23 -1.25
N ASP A 228 -32.81 4.10 -0.72
CA ASP A 228 -33.62 3.21 0.12
C ASP A 228 -32.70 2.33 0.98
N PRO A 229 -32.30 2.81 2.18
CA PRO A 229 -31.36 2.10 3.03
C PRO A 229 -31.82 0.69 3.45
N GLN A 230 -33.13 0.45 3.46
CA GLN A 230 -33.67 -0.86 3.81
C GLN A 230 -33.47 -1.89 2.69
N LYS A 231 -33.67 -1.49 1.44
CA LYS A 231 -33.54 -2.37 0.27
C LYS A 231 -32.10 -2.49 -0.22
N ASN A 232 -31.32 -1.42 -0.09
CA ASN A 232 -29.98 -1.29 -0.68
C ASN A 232 -28.84 -1.53 0.32
N LYS A 233 -29.06 -2.36 1.35
CA LYS A 233 -28.02 -2.74 2.32
C LYS A 233 -26.75 -3.32 1.67
N LYS A 234 -26.92 -4.05 0.57
CA LYS A 234 -25.79 -4.63 -0.19
C LYS A 234 -24.84 -3.57 -0.72
N SER A 235 -25.36 -2.42 -1.16
CA SER A 235 -24.51 -1.31 -1.65
C SER A 235 -23.63 -0.74 -0.52
N LEU A 236 -24.15 -0.62 0.69
CA LEU A 236 -23.37 -0.24 1.86
C LEU A 236 -22.32 -1.31 2.22
N GLU A 237 -22.71 -2.59 2.23
CA GLU A 237 -21.78 -3.70 2.52
C GLU A 237 -20.65 -3.76 1.50
N GLU A 238 -20.94 -3.52 0.22
CA GLU A 238 -19.94 -3.47 -0.86
C GLU A 238 -19.00 -2.27 -0.68
N LEU A 239 -19.53 -1.09 -0.35
CA LEU A 239 -18.76 0.11 -0.04
C LEU A 239 -17.84 -0.10 1.18
N GLN A 240 -18.37 -0.67 2.26
CA GLN A 240 -17.60 -1.01 3.45
C GLN A 240 -16.46 -1.98 3.15
N LYS A 241 -16.75 -3.02 2.37
CA LYS A 241 -15.73 -3.98 1.94
C LYS A 241 -14.64 -3.32 1.09
N TYR A 242 -15.02 -2.39 0.24
CA TYR A 242 -14.09 -1.65 -0.61
C TYR A 242 -13.13 -0.81 0.22
N CYS A 243 -13.65 0.11 1.05
CA CYS A 243 -12.83 0.97 1.92
C CYS A 243 -11.95 0.15 2.88
N LYS A 244 -12.52 -0.90 3.51
CA LYS A 244 -11.75 -1.83 4.35
C LYS A 244 -10.58 -2.49 3.59
N ASN A 245 -10.78 -2.85 2.33
CA ASN A 245 -9.73 -3.46 1.52
C ASN A 245 -8.60 -2.47 1.19
N ASP A 246 -8.90 -1.19 0.96
CA ASP A 246 -7.88 -0.18 0.72
C ASP A 246 -7.03 0.06 1.98
N VAL A 247 -7.64 0.11 3.17
CA VAL A 247 -6.91 0.12 4.46
C VAL A 247 -6.04 -1.11 4.63
N ARG A 248 -6.56 -2.30 4.30
CA ARG A 248 -5.78 -3.55 4.35
C ARG A 248 -4.58 -3.50 3.42
N MET A 249 -4.76 -3.05 2.17
CA MET A 249 -3.64 -2.92 1.22
C MET A 249 -2.60 -1.92 1.71
N THR A 250 -3.01 -0.78 2.22
CA THR A 250 -2.14 0.24 2.79
C THR A 250 -1.32 -0.33 3.95
N ALA A 251 -1.97 -1.04 4.88
CA ALA A 251 -1.29 -1.72 5.98
C ALA A 251 -0.27 -2.76 5.49
N MET A 252 -0.61 -3.56 4.49
CA MET A 252 0.29 -4.59 3.94
C MET A 252 1.49 -3.98 3.21
N VAL A 253 1.32 -2.88 2.48
CA VAL A 253 2.41 -2.12 1.86
C VAL A 253 3.31 -1.51 2.95
N MET A 254 2.74 -0.94 4.00
CA MET A 254 3.50 -0.45 5.15
C MET A 254 4.35 -1.57 5.78
N LEU A 255 3.76 -2.74 6.05
CA LEU A 255 4.48 -3.88 6.61
C LEU A 255 5.61 -4.36 5.71
N TYR A 256 5.42 -4.33 4.39
CA TYR A 256 6.49 -4.59 3.43
C TYR A 256 7.65 -3.60 3.63
N PHE A 257 7.36 -2.31 3.75
CA PHE A 257 8.38 -1.30 3.98
C PHE A 257 9.13 -1.48 5.31
N LEU A 258 8.41 -1.82 6.39
CA LEU A 258 9.01 -2.08 7.69
C LEU A 258 9.89 -3.35 7.71
N HIS A 259 9.50 -4.36 6.93
CA HIS A 259 10.21 -5.64 6.89
C HIS A 259 11.46 -5.58 6.02
N TYR A 260 11.31 -5.20 4.76
CA TYR A 260 12.41 -5.27 3.78
C TYR A 260 13.37 -4.10 3.85
N LYS A 261 12.91 -2.91 4.25
CA LYS A 261 13.69 -1.66 4.27
C LYS A 261 14.40 -1.39 2.94
N LYS A 262 13.81 -1.86 1.86
CA LYS A 262 14.27 -1.67 0.48
C LYS A 262 13.09 -1.76 -0.48
N ILE A 263 13.20 -1.05 -1.60
CA ILE A 263 12.26 -1.12 -2.71
C ILE A 263 13.07 -1.40 -3.97
N ALA A 264 12.67 -2.42 -4.73
CA ALA A 264 13.21 -2.68 -6.06
C ALA A 264 12.17 -2.29 -7.11
N ILE A 265 12.45 -1.28 -7.91
CA ILE A 265 11.55 -0.80 -8.96
C ILE A 265 12.32 -0.40 -10.20
N GLU A 266 11.84 -0.82 -11.39
CA GLU A 266 12.43 -0.50 -12.68
C GLU A 266 13.95 -0.78 -12.80
N GLY A 267 14.44 -1.79 -12.06
CA GLY A 267 15.85 -2.19 -12.06
C GLY A 267 16.75 -1.41 -11.09
N GLU A 268 16.18 -0.47 -10.33
CA GLU A 268 16.87 0.25 -9.24
C GLU A 268 16.47 -0.32 -7.88
N ILE A 269 17.42 -0.33 -6.94
CA ILE A 269 17.18 -0.73 -5.55
C ILE A 269 17.40 0.49 -4.65
N PHE A 270 16.38 0.82 -3.87
CA PHE A 270 16.40 1.90 -2.89
C PHE A 270 16.38 1.29 -1.50
N GLU A 271 17.45 1.46 -0.73
CA GLU A 271 17.54 1.03 0.66
C GLU A 271 17.32 2.23 1.58
N TYR A 272 16.77 1.98 2.78
CA TYR A 272 16.49 3.02 3.77
C TYR A 272 16.46 2.44 5.20
N SER A 273 16.67 3.30 6.19
CA SER A 273 16.44 2.99 7.60
C SER A 273 14.99 3.25 8.01
N LEU A 274 14.58 2.78 9.19
CA LEU A 274 13.25 3.11 9.72
C LEU A 274 13.09 4.60 10.04
N GLU A 275 14.18 5.26 10.46
CA GLU A 275 14.22 6.70 10.68
C GLU A 275 13.99 7.45 9.37
N GLU A 276 14.66 7.05 8.28
CA GLU A 276 14.44 7.62 6.96
C GLU A 276 13.03 7.34 6.44
N PHE A 277 12.46 6.16 6.72
CA PHE A 277 11.08 5.86 6.38
C PHE A 277 10.13 6.88 7.00
N VAL A 278 10.22 7.10 8.33
CA VAL A 278 9.38 8.08 9.02
C VAL A 278 9.64 9.50 8.53
N GLN A 279 10.91 9.91 8.39
CA GLN A 279 11.26 11.25 7.93
C GLN A 279 10.72 11.53 6.53
N LYS A 280 10.99 10.65 5.57
CA LYS A 280 10.59 10.83 4.16
C LYS A 280 9.08 10.69 3.94
N SER A 281 8.34 10.13 4.90
CA SER A 281 6.88 9.99 4.86
C SER A 281 6.13 11.23 5.34
N ASN A 282 6.82 12.22 5.90
CA ASN A 282 6.19 13.38 6.48
C ASN A 282 6.22 14.58 5.54
N HIS A 283 5.21 15.45 5.65
CA HIS A 283 5.01 16.66 4.86
C HIS A 283 6.22 17.62 4.86
N ASN A 284 6.94 17.74 5.94
CA ASN A 284 8.08 18.64 6.09
C ASN A 284 9.24 18.38 5.10
N TRP A 285 9.20 17.26 4.37
CA TRP A 285 10.19 16.89 3.35
C TRP A 285 9.71 17.14 1.92
N VAL A 286 8.44 17.44 1.71
CA VAL A 286 7.92 17.80 0.40
C VAL A 286 8.25 19.28 0.17
N GLN A 287 9.17 19.58 -0.74
CA GLN A 287 9.24 20.93 -1.33
C GLN A 287 7.84 21.23 -1.85
N GLU A 288 7.32 22.45 -1.55
CA GLU A 288 5.98 22.89 -1.95
C GLU A 288 5.65 22.39 -3.36
N PRO A 289 4.46 21.78 -3.57
CA PRO A 289 4.03 21.41 -4.90
C PRO A 289 4.03 22.69 -5.73
N THR A 290 4.82 22.72 -6.80
CA THR A 290 4.66 23.74 -7.82
C THR A 290 3.20 23.77 -8.24
N GLN A 291 2.63 24.94 -8.59
CA GLN A 291 1.19 25.12 -8.93
C GLN A 291 0.62 24.10 -9.92
N GLU A 292 1.45 23.32 -10.62
CA GLU A 292 1.07 22.16 -11.42
C GLU A 292 0.41 21.02 -10.64
N HIS A 293 0.61 20.89 -9.30
CA HIS A 293 0.01 19.84 -8.50
C HIS A 293 -1.50 20.02 -8.28
N SER A 294 -2.00 21.25 -8.22
CA SER A 294 -3.43 21.52 -8.04
C SER A 294 -4.25 21.24 -9.30
N LEU A 295 -3.66 21.41 -10.49
CA LEU A 295 -4.33 21.16 -11.76
C LEU A 295 -4.32 19.68 -12.18
N GLN A 296 -3.33 18.90 -11.72
CA GLN A 296 -3.24 17.47 -12.06
C GLN A 296 -4.11 16.57 -11.17
N ASN A 297 -4.46 17.01 -9.95
CA ASN A 297 -5.48 16.32 -9.17
C ASN A 297 -6.87 16.40 -9.84
N GLN A 298 -7.14 17.43 -10.64
CA GLN A 298 -8.37 17.56 -11.41
C GLN A 298 -8.47 16.56 -12.60
N SER A 299 -7.33 16.15 -13.20
CA SER A 299 -7.32 15.16 -14.28
C SER A 299 -7.35 13.69 -13.81
N ILE A 300 -7.25 13.47 -12.52
CA ILE A 300 -7.22 12.12 -11.89
C ILE A 300 -8.62 11.49 -11.84
N PHE A 301 -9.67 12.31 -11.86
CA PHE A 301 -11.06 11.87 -11.81
C PHE A 301 -11.71 11.68 -13.19
N SER A 302 -10.98 11.87 -14.31
CA SER A 302 -11.53 11.83 -15.68
C SER A 302 -10.96 10.74 -16.60
N LEU A 303 -10.41 9.64 -16.06
CA LEU A 303 -10.02 8.46 -16.87
C LEU A 303 -10.48 7.18 -16.19
#